data_2bccdd8964a3b6b9bf9704338b0e44e5
#
_entry.id   2bccdd8964a3b6b9bf9704338b0e44e5
#
_cell.length_a   1.000
_cell.length_b   1.000
_cell.length_c   1.000
_cell.angle_alpha   90.00
_cell.angle_beta   90.00
_cell.angle_gamma   90.00
#
_symmetry.space_group_name_H-M   'P 1'
#
loop_
_entity.id
_entity.type
_entity.pdbx_description
1 polymer ?
#
loop_
_entity_poly.entity_id
_entity_poly.type
_entity_poly.pdbx_seq_one_letter_code
_entity_poly.pdbx_strand_id
1 'polypeptide(L)'
;MKSKTAGAAYKAARGNLLAMLILTAVNTLLALTGSDRYYLFTDFAAYIWTVFARGFYDFTGEAKWLVLGAAGAVLVMAVYFLCWLLSKKRRGWLTAALVLFSVDTAALVAGLVTAFEASSILDVVFHGLLLWYLAMGVRRGREAMEEPEGQRETPEPLPQNTEFYDASMG
;
A
#
# COMPACT_ATOMS: atom_id res chain seq x y z
N MET A 1 -4.13 -23.78 9.50
CA MET A 1 -2.99 -23.13 8.79
C MET A 1 -3.41 -22.07 7.77
N LYS A 2 -4.47 -22.22 6.97
CA LYS A 2 -4.92 -21.24 5.94
C LYS A 2 -5.27 -19.85 6.51
N SER A 3 -5.95 -19.76 7.66
CA SER A 3 -6.37 -18.48 8.27
C SER A 3 -5.19 -17.60 8.72
N LYS A 4 -4.12 -18.18 9.28
CA LYS A 4 -2.91 -17.44 9.69
C LYS A 4 -2.20 -16.81 8.47
N THR A 5 -2.15 -17.54 7.34
CA THR A 5 -1.53 -17.05 6.11
C THR A 5 -2.36 -15.96 5.43
N ALA A 6 -3.70 -16.03 5.51
CA ALA A 6 -4.60 -15.01 4.99
C ALA A 6 -4.46 -13.69 5.75
N GLY A 7 -4.39 -13.73 7.08
CA GLY A 7 -4.15 -12.56 7.91
C GLY A 7 -2.77 -11.91 7.66
N ALA A 8 -1.74 -12.73 7.44
CA ALA A 8 -0.40 -12.24 7.12
C ALA A 8 -0.36 -11.51 5.76
N ALA A 9 -1.01 -12.07 4.73
CA ALA A 9 -1.09 -11.43 3.41
C ALA A 9 -1.83 -10.08 3.46
N TYR A 10 -2.92 -9.99 4.24
CA TYR A 10 -3.65 -8.75 4.44
C TYR A 10 -2.79 -7.68 5.15
N LYS A 11 -2.05 -8.08 6.19
CA LYS A 11 -1.12 -7.18 6.89
C LYS A 11 0.01 -6.71 5.98
N ALA A 12 0.58 -7.60 5.16
CA ALA A 12 1.62 -7.26 4.20
C ALA A 12 1.13 -6.26 3.15
N ALA A 13 -0.07 -6.46 2.59
CA ALA A 13 -0.67 -5.53 1.63
C ALA A 13 -0.84 -4.13 2.24
N ARG A 14 -1.33 -4.04 3.49
CA ARG A 14 -1.45 -2.76 4.19
C ARG A 14 -0.10 -2.14 4.53
N GLY A 15 0.91 -2.95 4.88
CA GLY A 15 2.26 -2.48 5.12
C GLY A 15 2.89 -1.88 3.86
N ASN A 16 2.73 -2.54 2.71
CA ASN A 16 3.22 -2.04 1.42
C ASN A 16 2.51 -0.76 0.99
N LEU A 17 1.18 -0.64 1.22
CA LEU A 17 0.44 0.60 0.96
C LEU A 17 0.95 1.76 1.81
N LEU A 18 1.28 1.52 3.08
CA LEU A 18 1.87 2.54 3.95
C LEU A 18 3.30 2.91 3.50
N ALA A 19 4.12 1.93 3.12
CA ALA A 19 5.46 2.18 2.61
C ALA A 19 5.42 3.05 1.34
N MET A 20 4.52 2.75 0.40
CA MET A 20 4.27 3.59 -0.77
C MET A 20 3.93 5.03 -0.37
N LEU A 21 3.01 5.23 0.56
CA LEU A 21 2.63 6.56 1.04
C LEU A 21 3.81 7.36 1.60
N ILE A 22 4.66 6.71 2.41
CA ILE A 22 5.84 7.35 2.99
C ILE A 22 6.81 7.76 1.89
N LEU A 23 7.09 6.88 0.92
CA LEU A 23 8.00 7.17 -0.18
C LEU A 23 7.42 8.25 -1.12
N THR A 24 6.10 8.24 -1.37
CA THR A 24 5.40 9.31 -2.09
C THR A 24 5.58 10.67 -1.39
N ALA A 25 5.41 10.72 -0.07
CA ALA A 25 5.61 11.96 0.69
C ALA A 25 7.06 12.47 0.59
N VAL A 26 8.05 11.57 0.69
CA VAL A 26 9.45 11.92 0.52
C VAL A 26 9.72 12.46 -0.89
N ASN A 27 9.24 11.78 -1.95
CA ASN A 27 9.45 12.23 -3.33
C ASN A 27 8.74 13.55 -3.63
N THR A 28 7.53 13.75 -3.07
CA THR A 28 6.82 15.04 -3.16
C THR A 28 7.67 16.18 -2.57
N LEU A 29 8.26 15.96 -1.39
CA LEU A 29 9.15 16.96 -0.77
C LEU A 29 10.40 17.21 -1.61
N LEU A 30 11.03 16.17 -2.13
CA LEU A 30 12.21 16.30 -2.99
C LEU A 30 11.88 17.06 -4.28
N ALA A 31 10.77 16.75 -4.93
CA ALA A 31 10.33 17.45 -6.14
C ALA A 31 10.01 18.94 -5.86
N LEU A 32 9.33 19.25 -4.74
CA LEU A 32 9.04 20.64 -4.36
C LEU A 32 10.31 21.45 -4.08
N THR A 33 11.35 20.83 -3.53
CA THR A 33 12.64 21.47 -3.26
C THR A 33 13.56 21.56 -4.48
N GLY A 34 13.15 20.97 -5.63
CA GLY A 34 13.96 20.94 -6.85
C GLY A 34 15.13 19.97 -6.80
N SER A 35 14.99 18.90 -6.00
CA SER A 35 15.99 17.82 -5.96
C SER A 35 15.81 16.88 -7.13
N ASP A 36 16.91 16.50 -7.80
CA ASP A 36 16.90 15.47 -8.84
C ASP A 36 16.84 14.03 -8.30
N ARG A 37 16.78 13.88 -6.96
CA ARG A 37 16.67 12.57 -6.34
C ARG A 37 15.24 12.07 -6.40
N TYR A 38 15.10 10.78 -6.70
CA TYR A 38 13.82 10.09 -6.77
C TYR A 38 13.94 8.69 -6.17
N TYR A 39 12.96 8.30 -5.37
CA TYR A 39 12.85 6.96 -4.82
C TYR A 39 11.73 6.20 -5.54
N LEU A 40 12.02 4.98 -5.94
CA LEU A 40 11.04 4.06 -6.52
C LEU A 40 9.91 3.71 -5.53
N PHE A 41 8.81 3.14 -6.02
CA PHE A 41 7.71 2.68 -5.18
C PHE A 41 6.83 3.82 -4.64
N THR A 42 6.44 4.74 -5.52
CA THR A 42 5.59 5.89 -5.18
C THR A 42 4.26 5.86 -5.93
N ASP A 43 3.31 6.67 -5.49
CA ASP A 43 2.11 7.00 -6.24
C ASP A 43 2.47 7.96 -7.38
N PHE A 44 2.11 7.58 -8.61
CA PHE A 44 2.46 8.35 -9.80
C PHE A 44 1.71 9.68 -9.87
N ALA A 45 0.41 9.69 -9.53
CA ALA A 45 -0.43 10.88 -9.66
C ALA A 45 0.03 12.01 -8.72
N ALA A 46 0.36 11.69 -7.47
CA ALA A 46 0.87 12.69 -6.54
C ALA A 46 2.23 13.24 -6.98
N TYR A 47 3.12 12.36 -7.44
CA TYR A 47 4.46 12.74 -7.89
C TYR A 47 4.40 13.60 -9.15
N ILE A 48 3.75 13.15 -10.21
CA ILE A 48 3.70 13.88 -11.49
C ILE A 48 3.01 15.24 -11.34
N TRP A 49 1.97 15.31 -10.51
CA TRP A 49 1.33 16.59 -10.19
C TRP A 49 2.31 17.58 -9.57
N THR A 50 3.16 17.12 -8.67
CA THR A 50 4.18 17.94 -8.01
C THR A 50 5.26 18.38 -8.98
N VAL A 51 5.71 17.47 -9.87
CA VAL A 51 6.72 17.78 -10.92
C VAL A 51 6.19 18.85 -11.86
N PHE A 52 4.94 18.75 -12.33
CA PHE A 52 4.34 19.80 -13.16
C PHE A 52 4.24 21.14 -12.42
N ALA A 53 3.80 21.14 -11.18
CA ALA A 53 3.72 22.36 -10.38
C ALA A 53 5.09 23.01 -10.18
N ARG A 54 6.13 22.20 -9.98
CA ARG A 54 7.52 22.68 -9.90
C ARG A 54 7.97 23.28 -11.22
N GLY A 55 7.73 22.64 -12.35
CA GLY A 55 8.06 23.17 -13.67
C GLY A 55 7.38 24.52 -13.95
N PHE A 56 6.11 24.68 -13.57
CA PHE A 56 5.42 25.97 -13.68
C PHE A 56 6.03 27.04 -12.76
N TYR A 57 6.45 26.66 -11.55
CA TYR A 57 7.18 27.58 -10.68
C TYR A 57 8.50 28.03 -11.31
N ASP A 58 9.30 27.11 -11.82
CA ASP A 58 10.58 27.42 -12.44
C ASP A 58 10.42 28.30 -13.70
N PHE A 59 9.30 28.17 -14.43
CA PHE A 59 8.98 29.00 -15.58
C PHE A 59 8.46 30.39 -15.22
N THR A 60 7.59 30.50 -14.18
CA THR A 60 6.88 31.76 -13.87
C THR A 60 7.47 32.53 -12.67
N GLY A 61 8.23 31.85 -11.81
CA GLY A 61 8.70 32.37 -10.51
C GLY A 61 7.60 32.52 -9.46
N GLU A 62 6.36 32.12 -9.73
CA GLU A 62 5.23 32.31 -8.83
C GLU A 62 5.06 31.17 -7.83
N ALA A 63 5.27 31.44 -6.55
CA ALA A 63 5.18 30.47 -5.45
C ALA A 63 3.81 29.76 -5.33
N LYS A 64 2.73 30.34 -5.91
CA LYS A 64 1.40 29.72 -5.95
C LYS A 64 1.43 28.31 -6.55
N TRP A 65 2.30 28.03 -7.53
CA TRP A 65 2.41 26.74 -8.16
C TRP A 65 2.94 25.68 -7.21
N LEU A 66 3.94 26.01 -6.36
CA LEU A 66 4.43 25.07 -5.34
C LEU A 66 3.33 24.74 -4.32
N VAL A 67 2.52 25.74 -3.94
CA VAL A 67 1.40 25.53 -3.00
C VAL A 67 0.35 24.63 -3.64
N LEU A 68 -0.01 24.84 -4.91
CA LEU A 68 -0.95 24.00 -5.65
C LEU A 68 -0.42 22.56 -5.81
N GLY A 69 0.87 22.42 -6.11
CA GLY A 69 1.55 21.11 -6.19
C GLY A 69 1.47 20.35 -4.87
N ALA A 70 1.86 21.00 -3.78
CA ALA A 70 1.78 20.42 -2.44
C ALA A 70 0.34 20.05 -2.04
N ALA A 71 -0.63 20.94 -2.28
CA ALA A 71 -2.02 20.71 -1.94
C ALA A 71 -2.62 19.51 -2.71
N GLY A 72 -2.35 19.43 -4.02
CA GLY A 72 -2.81 18.31 -4.86
C GLY A 72 -2.20 16.98 -4.42
N ALA A 73 -0.89 16.94 -4.18
CA ALA A 73 -0.22 15.74 -3.70
C ALA A 73 -0.73 15.28 -2.32
N VAL A 74 -0.93 16.23 -1.39
CA VAL A 74 -1.51 15.94 -0.07
C VAL A 74 -2.93 15.38 -0.21
N LEU A 75 -3.74 15.91 -1.12
CA LEU A 75 -5.10 15.41 -1.37
C LEU A 75 -5.07 13.94 -1.84
N VAL A 76 -4.23 13.61 -2.82
CA VAL A 76 -4.08 12.23 -3.33
C VAL A 76 -3.60 11.30 -2.20
N MET A 77 -2.54 11.68 -1.50
CA MET A 77 -2.02 10.91 -0.37
C MET A 77 -3.04 10.74 0.76
N ALA A 78 -3.88 11.75 1.04
CA ALA A 78 -4.95 11.67 2.04
C ALA A 78 -5.99 10.61 1.68
N VAL A 79 -6.36 10.48 0.40
CA VAL A 79 -7.29 9.43 -0.05
C VAL A 79 -6.71 8.03 0.20
N TYR A 80 -5.46 7.78 -0.18
CA TYR A 80 -4.79 6.50 0.10
C TYR A 80 -4.61 6.25 1.60
N PHE A 81 -4.26 7.28 2.36
CA PHE A 81 -4.14 7.19 3.81
C PHE A 81 -5.46 6.82 4.47
N LEU A 82 -6.58 7.41 4.04
CA LEU A 82 -7.92 7.05 4.49
C LEU A 82 -8.23 5.59 4.15
N CYS A 83 -7.93 5.14 2.92
CA CYS A 83 -8.08 3.73 2.55
C CYS A 83 -7.27 2.81 3.48
N TRP A 84 -6.02 3.16 3.75
CA TRP A 84 -5.16 2.41 4.67
C TRP A 84 -5.70 2.39 6.10
N LEU A 85 -6.14 3.54 6.62
CA LEU A 85 -6.67 3.67 7.98
C LEU A 85 -7.97 2.89 8.15
N LEU A 86 -8.93 3.10 7.24
CA LEU A 86 -10.25 2.49 7.30
C LEU A 86 -10.22 0.99 6.96
N SER A 87 -9.21 0.51 6.24
CA SER A 87 -9.01 -0.92 6.01
C SER A 87 -8.77 -1.72 7.29
N LYS A 88 -8.41 -1.07 8.43
CA LYS A 88 -8.40 -1.71 9.75
C LYS A 88 -9.78 -2.19 10.18
N LYS A 89 -10.82 -1.41 9.87
CA LYS A 89 -12.19 -1.69 10.32
C LYS A 89 -13.01 -2.43 9.25
N ARG A 90 -12.82 -2.06 7.98
CA ARG A 90 -13.58 -2.60 6.85
C ARG A 90 -12.65 -2.97 5.70
N ARG A 91 -12.61 -4.24 5.35
CA ARG A 91 -11.72 -4.77 4.28
C ARG A 91 -11.98 -4.17 2.90
N GLY A 92 -13.21 -3.71 2.62
CA GLY A 92 -13.57 -3.06 1.36
C GLY A 92 -12.70 -1.83 1.03
N TRP A 93 -12.14 -1.16 2.03
CA TRP A 93 -11.25 -0.02 1.81
C TRP A 93 -9.90 -0.41 1.18
N LEU A 94 -9.43 -1.65 1.42
CA LEU A 94 -8.25 -2.15 0.71
C LEU A 94 -8.56 -2.43 -0.77
N THR A 95 -9.81 -2.83 -1.09
CA THR A 95 -10.27 -2.95 -2.48
C THR A 95 -10.35 -1.58 -3.15
N ALA A 96 -10.82 -0.54 -2.44
CA ALA A 96 -10.81 0.82 -2.95
C ALA A 96 -9.37 1.30 -3.26
N ALA A 97 -8.42 1.05 -2.36
CA ALA A 97 -7.01 1.35 -2.60
C ALA A 97 -6.47 0.59 -3.83
N LEU A 98 -6.82 -0.68 -4.00
CA LEU A 98 -6.43 -1.48 -5.18
C LEU A 98 -6.96 -0.86 -6.48
N VAL A 99 -8.24 -0.45 -6.52
CA VAL A 99 -8.84 0.18 -7.71
C VAL A 99 -8.15 1.51 -8.02
N LEU A 100 -7.99 2.38 -7.03
CA LEU A 100 -7.30 3.66 -7.20
C LEU A 100 -5.87 3.46 -7.73
N PHE A 101 -5.13 2.54 -7.13
CA PHE A 101 -3.76 2.27 -7.55
C PHE A 101 -3.68 1.58 -8.93
N SER A 102 -4.71 0.85 -9.35
CA SER A 102 -4.79 0.32 -10.71
C SER A 102 -4.96 1.44 -11.75
N VAL A 103 -5.76 2.46 -11.42
CA VAL A 103 -5.91 3.66 -12.27
C VAL A 103 -4.61 4.45 -12.33
N ASP A 104 -3.94 4.63 -11.19
CA ASP A 104 -2.64 5.28 -11.09
C ASP A 104 -1.58 4.57 -11.94
N THR A 105 -1.51 3.24 -11.83
CA THR A 105 -0.61 2.42 -12.66
C THR A 105 -0.93 2.52 -14.16
N ALA A 106 -2.21 2.58 -14.53
CA ALA A 106 -2.60 2.77 -15.92
C ALA A 106 -2.15 4.14 -16.45
N ALA A 107 -2.22 5.19 -15.64
CA ALA A 107 -1.73 6.52 -15.97
C ALA A 107 -0.20 6.53 -16.14
N LEU A 108 0.55 5.85 -15.26
CA LEU A 108 2.00 5.66 -15.39
C LEU A 108 2.36 4.97 -16.71
N VAL A 109 1.68 3.87 -17.06
CA VAL A 109 1.92 3.13 -18.30
C VAL A 109 1.59 3.98 -19.52
N ALA A 110 0.51 4.75 -19.48
CA ALA A 110 0.17 5.69 -20.55
C ALA A 110 1.25 6.77 -20.71
N GLY A 111 1.76 7.31 -19.62
CA GLY A 111 2.89 8.25 -19.62
C GLY A 111 4.15 7.64 -20.25
N LEU A 112 4.48 6.40 -19.90
CA LEU A 112 5.64 5.68 -20.47
C LEU A 112 5.52 5.48 -21.99
N VAL A 113 4.32 5.26 -22.51
CA VAL A 113 4.09 5.10 -23.97
C VAL A 113 4.30 6.44 -24.71
N THR A 114 3.96 7.57 -24.07
CA THR A 114 4.06 8.90 -24.66
C THR A 114 5.44 9.54 -24.52
N ALA A 115 6.13 9.26 -23.42
CA ALA A 115 7.47 9.79 -23.11
C ALA A 115 8.31 8.66 -22.49
N PHE A 116 8.96 7.88 -23.37
CA PHE A 116 9.74 6.72 -22.94
C PHE A 116 11.00 7.16 -22.19
N GLU A 117 11.07 6.81 -20.91
CA GLU A 117 12.28 6.87 -20.11
C GLU A 117 12.61 5.48 -19.55
N ALA A 118 13.86 5.03 -19.69
CA ALA A 118 14.27 3.72 -19.23
C ALA A 118 14.10 3.53 -17.70
N SER A 119 14.23 4.60 -16.92
CA SER A 119 13.97 4.64 -15.48
C SER A 119 12.52 4.28 -15.11
N SER A 120 11.56 4.68 -15.95
CA SER A 120 10.14 4.42 -15.73
C SER A 120 9.76 2.93 -15.83
N ILE A 121 10.61 2.10 -16.47
CA ILE A 121 10.40 0.65 -16.48
C ILE A 121 10.45 0.07 -15.07
N LEU A 122 11.38 0.54 -14.24
CA LEU A 122 11.47 0.10 -12.85
C LEU A 122 10.24 0.51 -12.05
N ASP A 123 9.70 1.72 -12.28
CA ASP A 123 8.46 2.17 -11.64
C ASP A 123 7.29 1.26 -12.01
N VAL A 124 7.14 0.88 -13.28
CA VAL A 124 6.11 -0.06 -13.72
C VAL A 124 6.25 -1.41 -13.01
N VAL A 125 7.47 -1.92 -12.88
CA VAL A 125 7.72 -3.19 -12.14
C VAL A 125 7.29 -3.07 -10.68
N PHE A 126 7.67 -1.98 -9.99
CA PHE A 126 7.28 -1.76 -8.60
C PHE A 126 5.77 -1.54 -8.44
N HIS A 127 5.11 -0.83 -9.36
CA HIS A 127 3.65 -0.72 -9.40
C HIS A 127 2.99 -2.09 -9.58
N GLY A 128 3.50 -2.93 -10.48
CA GLY A 128 3.04 -4.30 -10.68
C GLY A 128 3.17 -5.15 -9.41
N LEU A 129 4.29 -5.05 -8.69
CA LEU A 129 4.49 -5.72 -7.42
C LEU A 129 3.50 -5.26 -6.35
N LEU A 130 3.28 -3.94 -6.22
CA LEU A 130 2.32 -3.42 -5.25
C LEU A 130 0.88 -3.83 -5.59
N LEU A 131 0.49 -3.78 -6.87
CA LEU A 131 -0.80 -4.31 -7.34
C LEU A 131 -0.98 -5.77 -6.97
N TRP A 132 0.05 -6.59 -7.17
CA TRP A 132 0.06 -8.01 -6.79
C TRP A 132 -0.17 -8.18 -5.28
N TYR A 133 0.56 -7.45 -4.44
CA TYR A 133 0.39 -7.52 -2.98
C TYR A 133 -0.99 -7.05 -2.54
N LEU A 134 -1.53 -5.97 -3.12
CA LEU A 134 -2.86 -5.47 -2.82
C LEU A 134 -3.94 -6.48 -3.25
N ALA A 135 -3.84 -7.04 -4.46
CA ALA A 135 -4.77 -8.04 -4.97
C ALA A 135 -4.76 -9.32 -4.11
N MET A 136 -3.56 -9.81 -3.73
CA MET A 136 -3.44 -10.94 -2.81
C MET A 136 -4.05 -10.64 -1.43
N GLY A 137 -3.80 -9.44 -0.90
CA GLY A 137 -4.39 -9.02 0.38
C GLY A 137 -5.91 -8.97 0.34
N VAL A 138 -6.48 -8.43 -0.74
CA VAL A 138 -7.94 -8.37 -0.95
C VAL A 138 -8.52 -9.78 -1.08
N ARG A 139 -7.95 -10.64 -1.96
CA ARG A 139 -8.42 -12.00 -2.22
C ARG A 139 -8.39 -12.85 -0.96
N ARG A 140 -7.23 -12.97 -0.33
CA ARG A 140 -7.08 -13.77 0.90
C ARG A 140 -7.84 -13.19 2.09
N GLY A 141 -8.00 -11.86 2.12
CA GLY A 141 -8.86 -11.21 3.09
C GLY A 141 -10.33 -11.67 2.99
N ARG A 142 -10.85 -11.97 1.79
CA ARG A 142 -12.19 -12.54 1.59
C ARG A 142 -12.24 -13.99 2.05
N GLU A 143 -11.30 -14.83 1.64
CA GLU A 143 -11.21 -16.25 2.02
C GLU A 143 -11.25 -16.44 3.55
N ALA A 144 -10.60 -15.56 4.32
CA ALA A 144 -10.59 -15.62 5.78
C ALA A 144 -11.93 -15.27 6.44
N MET A 145 -12.90 -14.70 5.70
CA MET A 145 -14.27 -14.43 6.19
C MET A 145 -15.25 -15.53 5.84
N GLU A 146 -14.95 -16.29 4.78
CA GLU A 146 -15.81 -17.39 4.32
C GLU A 146 -15.56 -18.70 5.06
N GLU A 147 -14.49 -18.79 5.89
CA GLU A 147 -14.28 -19.95 6.78
C GLU A 147 -15.36 -19.97 7.87
N PRO A 148 -16.19 -21.04 7.94
CA PRO A 148 -17.21 -21.20 8.96
C PRO A 148 -16.60 -21.13 10.37
N GLU A 149 -17.29 -20.47 11.31
CA GLU A 149 -16.83 -20.33 12.71
C GLU A 149 -16.50 -21.68 13.40
N GLY A 150 -17.04 -22.80 12.91
CA GLY A 150 -16.77 -24.14 13.42
C GLY A 150 -15.40 -24.74 13.06
N GLN A 151 -14.60 -24.09 12.19
CA GLN A 151 -13.22 -24.52 11.84
C GLN A 151 -12.13 -23.64 12.46
N ARG A 152 -12.50 -22.64 13.28
CA ARG A 152 -11.53 -21.99 14.14
C ARG A 152 -11.11 -23.04 15.18
N GLU A 153 -9.88 -23.53 15.03
CA GLU A 153 -9.26 -24.52 15.92
C GLU A 153 -9.67 -24.22 17.36
N THR A 154 -10.51 -25.08 17.95
CA THR A 154 -10.59 -25.22 19.40
C THR A 154 -9.14 -25.43 19.85
N PRO A 155 -8.62 -24.67 20.82
CA PRO A 155 -7.30 -24.92 21.36
C PRO A 155 -7.26 -26.41 21.75
N GLU A 156 -6.29 -27.14 21.19
CA GLU A 156 -6.08 -28.53 21.54
C GLU A 156 -5.99 -28.61 23.07
N PRO A 157 -6.85 -29.38 23.73
CA PRO A 157 -6.79 -29.46 25.18
C PRO A 157 -5.39 -29.90 25.55
N LEU A 158 -4.73 -29.14 26.43
CA LEU A 158 -3.42 -29.46 26.94
C LEU A 158 -3.42 -30.93 27.36
N PRO A 159 -2.41 -31.74 27.00
CA PRO A 159 -2.31 -33.11 27.43
C PRO A 159 -2.41 -33.11 28.98
N GLN A 160 -3.50 -33.66 29.47
CA GLN A 160 -3.63 -33.89 30.90
C GLN A 160 -2.56 -34.91 31.29
N ASN A 161 -1.48 -34.44 31.90
CA ASN A 161 -0.47 -35.28 32.50
C ASN A 161 -1.10 -35.97 33.70
N THR A 162 -1.81 -37.07 33.47
CA THR A 162 -2.37 -37.95 34.50
C THR A 162 -1.36 -38.88 35.14
N GLU A 163 -0.05 -38.75 34.78
CA GLU A 163 0.98 -39.66 35.29
C GLU A 163 1.67 -39.21 36.61
N PHE A 164 1.22 -38.11 37.25
CA PHE A 164 1.94 -37.61 38.43
C PHE A 164 1.28 -37.93 39.79
N TYR A 165 0.20 -38.73 39.81
CA TYR A 165 -0.51 -39.01 41.08
C TYR A 165 -0.40 -40.42 41.63
N ASP A 166 0.39 -41.33 41.00
CA ASP A 166 0.41 -42.74 41.46
C ASP A 166 1.73 -43.18 42.12
N ALA A 167 2.65 -42.26 42.49
CA ALA A 167 3.94 -42.61 43.05
C ALA A 167 4.12 -42.22 44.53
N SER A 168 3.07 -41.87 45.27
CA SER A 168 3.20 -41.45 46.70
C SER A 168 2.38 -42.24 47.69
N MET A 169 1.84 -43.41 47.33
CA MET A 169 1.26 -44.35 48.29
C MET A 169 1.79 -45.77 48.04
N GLY A 170 2.99 -46.04 48.56
CA GLY A 170 3.58 -47.34 48.70
C GLY A 170 4.66 -47.28 49.77
#